data_3422139e7dc49546daaff625570fd778
#
_entry.id   3422139e7dc49546daaff625570fd778
#
_cell.length_a   1.000
_cell.length_b   1.000
_cell.length_c   1.000
_cell.angle_alpha   90.00
_cell.angle_beta   90.00
_cell.angle_gamma   90.00
#
_symmetry.space_group_name_H-M   'P 1'
#
loop_
_entity.id
_entity.type
_entity.pdbx_description
1 polymer ?
#
loop_
_entity_poly.entity_id
_entity_poly.type
_entity_poly.pdbx_seq_one_letter_code
_entity_poly.pdbx_strand_id
1 'polypeptide(L)'
;LMIANSFTMTREPYEPNYRGLVDAVIDLKEGFPTFAPLQVGFDATAFENVTEGDALYMRTSDGQVGKASASNGLQENAQVVGFANADASANATVKVIVIGLKTMSGLDAGDLYFLSPSTAGAITLTPPSSAGQAVVRVGEASTATKFAIRIEPPIKLS
;
A
#
# COMPACT_ATOMS: atom_id res chain seq x y z
N LEU A 1 -5.28 56.20 -12.84
CA LEU A 1 -6.12 56.36 -11.66
C LEU A 1 -7.49 55.72 -11.84
N MET A 2 -8.17 56.04 -12.91
CA MET A 2 -9.44 55.39 -13.26
C MET A 2 -9.27 53.91 -13.56
N ILE A 3 -8.17 53.51 -14.11
CA ILE A 3 -7.82 52.11 -14.37
C ILE A 3 -7.77 51.30 -13.05
N ALA A 4 -7.23 51.88 -11.99
CA ALA A 4 -7.20 51.23 -10.70
C ALA A 4 -8.60 50.99 -10.12
N ASN A 5 -9.50 51.94 -10.27
CA ASN A 5 -10.88 51.81 -9.82
C ASN A 5 -11.66 50.77 -10.65
N SER A 6 -11.48 50.77 -11.96
CA SER A 6 -12.07 49.78 -12.85
C SER A 6 -11.58 48.38 -12.49
N PHE A 7 -10.32 48.24 -12.17
CA PHE A 7 -9.73 46.98 -11.74
C PHE A 7 -10.32 46.49 -10.41
N THR A 8 -10.58 47.41 -9.48
CA THR A 8 -11.20 47.09 -8.20
C THR A 8 -12.63 46.59 -8.38
N MET A 9 -13.41 47.25 -9.24
CA MET A 9 -14.78 46.86 -9.56
C MET A 9 -14.87 45.50 -10.27
N THR A 10 -13.92 45.21 -11.15
CA THR A 10 -13.84 43.91 -11.84
C THR A 10 -13.48 42.79 -10.89
N ARG A 11 -12.83 43.11 -9.79
CA ARG A 11 -12.39 42.13 -8.80
C ARG A 11 -13.54 41.61 -7.94
N GLU A 12 -14.52 42.42 -7.64
CA GLU A 12 -15.61 42.06 -6.75
C GLU A 12 -16.43 40.85 -7.23
N PRO A 13 -16.81 40.70 -8.49
CA PRO A 13 -17.53 39.52 -8.95
C PRO A 13 -16.72 38.24 -8.88
N TYR A 14 -15.39 38.34 -8.87
CA TYR A 14 -14.50 37.21 -8.85
C TYR A 14 -13.91 36.94 -7.44
N GLU A 15 -14.29 37.71 -6.46
CA GLU A 15 -13.74 37.60 -5.12
C GLU A 15 -13.87 36.20 -4.51
N PRO A 16 -14.99 35.48 -4.64
CA PRO A 16 -15.09 34.13 -4.14
C PRO A 16 -14.09 33.16 -4.77
N ASN A 17 -13.91 33.25 -6.08
CA ASN A 17 -12.95 32.41 -6.80
C ASN A 17 -11.49 32.82 -6.50
N TYR A 18 -11.27 34.11 -6.34
CA TYR A 18 -9.96 34.65 -5.97
C TYR A 18 -9.55 34.23 -4.57
N ARG A 19 -10.48 34.22 -3.63
CA ARG A 19 -10.20 33.74 -2.25
C ARG A 19 -9.80 32.27 -2.27
N GLY A 20 -10.48 31.42 -3.03
CA GLY A 20 -10.09 30.03 -3.19
C GLY A 20 -8.67 29.87 -3.75
N LEU A 21 -8.27 30.70 -4.72
CA LEU A 21 -6.90 30.70 -5.25
C LEU A 21 -5.89 31.23 -4.24
N VAL A 22 -6.24 32.26 -3.46
CA VAL A 22 -5.37 32.80 -2.41
C VAL A 22 -5.19 31.80 -1.28
N ASP A 23 -6.23 31.11 -0.87
CA ASP A 23 -6.15 30.06 0.15
C ASP A 23 -5.28 28.90 -0.33
N ALA A 24 -5.39 28.47 -1.58
CA ALA A 24 -4.51 27.46 -2.17
C ALA A 24 -3.04 27.91 -2.20
N VAL A 25 -2.76 29.18 -2.49
CA VAL A 25 -1.40 29.76 -2.46
C VAL A 25 -0.87 29.91 -1.03
N ILE A 26 -1.71 30.23 -0.07
CA ILE A 26 -1.33 30.30 1.35
C ILE A 26 -0.95 28.91 1.86
N ASP A 27 -1.71 27.88 1.53
CA ASP A 27 -1.41 26.49 1.88
C ASP A 27 -0.06 26.06 1.31
N LEU A 28 0.29 26.47 0.09
CA LEU A 28 1.61 26.25 -0.49
C LEU A 28 2.74 26.99 0.22
N LYS A 29 2.46 28.13 0.83
CA LYS A 29 3.45 28.91 1.61
C LYS A 29 3.69 28.33 3.01
N GLU A 30 2.69 27.73 3.59
CA GLU A 30 2.77 27.11 4.93
C GLU A 30 3.39 25.70 4.90
N GLY A 31 3.66 25.18 3.72
CA GLY A 31 4.20 23.86 3.46
C GLY A 31 3.31 23.10 2.48
N PHE A 32 3.89 22.13 1.79
CA PHE A 32 3.11 21.26 0.93
C PHE A 32 2.13 20.46 1.80
N PRO A 33 0.84 20.39 1.42
CA PRO A 33 -0.08 19.52 2.12
C PRO A 33 0.50 18.09 2.11
N THR A 34 0.59 17.49 3.28
CA THR A 34 0.94 16.07 3.39
C THR A 34 -0.22 15.26 2.85
N PHE A 35 -0.14 14.89 1.58
CA PHE A 35 -1.06 13.91 1.01
C PHE A 35 -0.77 12.56 1.62
N ALA A 36 -1.81 11.89 2.12
CA ALA A 36 -1.69 10.47 2.41
C ALA A 36 -1.25 9.76 1.11
N PRO A 37 -0.28 8.87 1.16
CA PRO A 37 0.15 8.14 -0.04
C PRO A 37 -1.05 7.44 -0.65
N LEU A 38 -1.20 7.55 -1.98
CA LEU A 38 -2.28 6.86 -2.68
C LEU A 38 -2.18 5.35 -2.44
N GLN A 39 -3.21 4.79 -1.88
CA GLN A 39 -3.34 3.36 -1.66
C GLN A 39 -4.63 2.86 -2.30
N VAL A 40 -4.53 1.80 -3.07
CA VAL A 40 -5.67 1.09 -3.64
C VAL A 40 -5.82 -0.24 -2.92
N GLY A 41 -7.02 -0.55 -2.48
CA GLY A 41 -7.29 -1.76 -1.74
C GLY A 41 -8.78 -2.08 -1.68
N PHE A 42 -9.12 -3.16 -1.00
CA PHE A 42 -10.48 -3.64 -0.78
C PHE A 42 -10.63 -4.18 0.63
N ASP A 43 -11.87 -4.33 1.07
CA ASP A 43 -12.18 -4.96 2.36
C ASP A 43 -12.48 -6.45 2.15
N ALA A 44 -11.93 -7.29 3.03
CA ALA A 44 -12.14 -8.74 3.01
C ALA A 44 -12.33 -9.26 4.44
N THR A 45 -12.90 -10.44 4.59
CA THR A 45 -12.97 -11.14 5.87
C THR A 45 -11.69 -11.97 6.06
N ALA A 46 -11.03 -11.83 7.19
CA ALA A 46 -9.87 -12.66 7.54
C ALA A 46 -10.37 -14.01 8.10
N PHE A 47 -9.88 -15.15 7.61
CA PHE A 47 -10.23 -16.46 8.20
C PHE A 47 -9.35 -16.84 9.38
N GLU A 48 -8.28 -16.10 9.62
CA GLU A 48 -7.34 -16.25 10.73
C GLU A 48 -6.92 -14.88 11.26
N ASN A 49 -6.21 -14.85 12.40
CA ASN A 49 -5.67 -13.60 12.91
C ASN A 49 -4.57 -13.09 11.99
N VAL A 50 -4.70 -11.86 11.53
CA VAL A 50 -3.70 -11.15 10.72
C VAL A 50 -3.21 -9.91 11.44
N THR A 51 -1.96 -9.55 11.20
CA THR A 51 -1.31 -8.38 11.77
C THR A 51 -1.08 -7.35 10.69
N GLU A 52 -1.06 -6.08 11.05
CA GLU A 52 -0.71 -5.00 10.13
C GLU A 52 0.63 -5.30 9.43
N GLY A 53 0.64 -5.22 8.09
CA GLY A 53 1.82 -5.50 7.29
C GLY A 53 1.96 -6.95 6.83
N ASP A 54 1.12 -7.87 7.29
CA ASP A 54 1.12 -9.23 6.76
C ASP A 54 0.76 -9.25 5.26
N ALA A 55 1.54 -9.98 4.47
CA ALA A 55 1.21 -10.33 3.10
C ALA A 55 0.06 -11.35 3.11
N LEU A 56 -0.99 -11.07 2.35
CA LEU A 56 -2.22 -11.86 2.37
C LEU A 56 -2.48 -12.54 1.01
N TYR A 57 -3.04 -13.74 1.07
CA TYR A 57 -3.65 -14.41 -0.09
C TYR A 57 -5.16 -14.51 0.10
N MET A 58 -5.89 -14.73 -0.97
CA MET A 58 -7.32 -14.97 -0.93
C MET A 58 -7.60 -16.46 -1.16
N ARG A 59 -8.35 -17.05 -0.25
CA ARG A 59 -8.79 -18.45 -0.35
C ARG A 59 -9.90 -18.56 -1.38
N THR A 60 -9.71 -19.44 -2.36
CA THR A 60 -10.64 -19.58 -3.50
C THR A 60 -11.99 -20.20 -3.11
N SER A 61 -12.03 -20.94 -2.01
CA SER A 61 -13.26 -21.63 -1.56
C SER A 61 -14.35 -20.69 -1.05
N ASP A 62 -14.00 -19.55 -0.47
CA ASP A 62 -14.94 -18.63 0.19
C ASP A 62 -14.59 -17.14 0.05
N GLY A 63 -13.48 -16.79 -0.61
CA GLY A 63 -13.04 -15.42 -0.80
C GLY A 63 -12.49 -14.74 0.46
N GLN A 64 -12.27 -15.47 1.53
CA GLN A 64 -11.65 -14.94 2.73
C GLN A 64 -10.13 -14.84 2.55
N VAL A 65 -9.48 -13.96 3.34
CA VAL A 65 -8.04 -13.75 3.27
C VAL A 65 -7.31 -14.28 4.49
N GLY A 66 -6.08 -14.71 4.29
CA GLY A 66 -5.17 -15.16 5.34
C GLY A 66 -3.72 -14.90 4.96
N LYS A 67 -2.80 -15.30 5.82
CA LYS A 67 -1.37 -15.05 5.66
C LYS A 67 -0.79 -15.85 4.52
N ALA A 68 -0.21 -15.16 3.55
CA ALA A 68 0.47 -15.78 2.43
C ALA A 68 1.79 -16.44 2.86
N SER A 69 2.22 -17.49 2.14
CA SER A 69 3.47 -18.17 2.40
C SER A 69 4.08 -18.72 1.10
N ALA A 70 5.38 -18.56 0.97
CA ALA A 70 6.16 -19.08 -0.17
C ALA A 70 6.59 -20.54 0.00
N SER A 71 6.14 -21.24 1.04
CA SER A 71 6.59 -22.60 1.40
C SER A 71 6.17 -23.69 0.42
N ASN A 72 5.05 -23.50 -0.33
CA ASN A 72 4.41 -24.54 -1.14
C ASN A 72 4.17 -24.13 -2.61
N GLY A 73 5.21 -23.72 -3.31
CA GLY A 73 5.20 -23.56 -4.76
C GLY A 73 4.07 -22.66 -5.30
N LEU A 74 3.30 -23.16 -6.28
CA LEU A 74 2.22 -22.40 -6.93
C LEU A 74 0.84 -22.58 -6.27
N GLN A 75 0.77 -22.99 -5.02
CA GLN A 75 -0.49 -23.11 -4.31
C GLN A 75 -1.12 -21.73 -4.05
N GLU A 76 -2.42 -21.68 -3.76
CA GLU A 76 -3.13 -20.40 -3.58
C GLU A 76 -2.51 -19.53 -2.49
N ASN A 77 -1.92 -20.12 -1.43
CA ASN A 77 -1.26 -19.39 -0.36
C ASN A 77 0.04 -18.66 -0.78
N ALA A 78 0.61 -18.99 -1.94
CA ALA A 78 1.72 -18.25 -2.53
C ALA A 78 1.26 -17.08 -3.43
N GLN A 79 -0.04 -16.98 -3.72
CA GLN A 79 -0.61 -15.93 -4.57
C GLN A 79 -0.99 -14.72 -3.73
N VAL A 80 -0.04 -13.85 -3.48
CA VAL A 80 -0.27 -12.62 -2.70
C VAL A 80 -1.27 -11.72 -3.41
N VAL A 81 -2.32 -11.29 -2.70
CA VAL A 81 -3.32 -10.33 -3.22
C VAL A 81 -3.11 -8.92 -2.66
N GLY A 82 -2.37 -8.77 -1.57
CA GLY A 82 -2.10 -7.48 -0.95
C GLY A 82 -1.54 -7.62 0.46
N PHE A 83 -1.57 -6.52 1.19
CA PHE A 83 -1.06 -6.41 2.56
C PHE A 83 -2.15 -5.95 3.52
N ALA A 84 -2.18 -6.50 4.72
CA ALA A 84 -3.08 -6.05 5.78
C ALA A 84 -2.77 -4.60 6.18
N ASN A 85 -3.78 -3.74 6.19
CA ASN A 85 -3.62 -2.34 6.59
C ASN A 85 -3.71 -2.12 8.10
N ALA A 86 -4.25 -3.08 8.82
CA ALA A 86 -4.39 -3.08 10.27
C ALA A 86 -4.51 -4.52 10.77
N ASP A 87 -4.39 -4.70 12.08
CA ASP A 87 -4.66 -5.99 12.73
C ASP A 87 -6.14 -6.37 12.57
N ALA A 88 -6.40 -7.65 12.36
CA ALA A 88 -7.75 -8.18 12.37
C ALA A 88 -7.77 -9.59 12.96
N SER A 89 -8.77 -9.86 13.81
CA SER A 89 -9.02 -11.21 14.32
C SER A 89 -9.70 -12.09 13.26
N ALA A 90 -9.64 -13.38 13.44
CA ALA A 90 -10.39 -14.32 12.61
C ALA A 90 -11.88 -13.94 12.54
N ASN A 91 -12.44 -13.99 11.35
CA ASN A 91 -13.82 -13.58 10.99
C ASN A 91 -14.09 -12.07 11.06
N ALA A 92 -13.07 -11.24 11.31
CA ALA A 92 -13.20 -9.78 11.24
C ALA A 92 -12.85 -9.26 9.83
N THR A 93 -13.35 -8.06 9.53
CA THR A 93 -13.00 -7.36 8.29
C THR A 93 -11.61 -6.76 8.40
N VAL A 94 -10.80 -6.97 7.36
CA VAL A 94 -9.48 -6.36 7.17
C VAL A 94 -9.44 -5.61 5.85
N LYS A 95 -8.86 -4.42 5.84
CA LYS A 95 -8.55 -3.71 4.61
C LYS A 95 -7.24 -4.23 4.02
N VAL A 96 -7.31 -4.70 2.79
CA VAL A 96 -6.17 -5.23 2.02
C VAL A 96 -5.68 -4.16 1.06
N ILE A 97 -4.44 -3.75 1.18
CA ILE A 97 -3.81 -2.78 0.26
C ILE A 97 -3.09 -3.55 -0.86
N VAL A 98 -3.48 -3.27 -2.09
CA VAL A 98 -2.97 -3.97 -3.29
C VAL A 98 -1.87 -3.18 -3.98
N ILE A 99 -2.00 -1.86 -4.03
CA ILE A 99 -1.07 -0.93 -4.71
C ILE A 99 -0.89 0.31 -3.84
N GLY A 100 0.32 0.84 -3.83
CA GLY A 100 0.66 2.09 -3.18
C GLY A 100 1.84 1.98 -2.23
N LEU A 101 2.04 3.03 -1.45
CA LEU A 101 3.06 3.09 -0.42
C LEU A 101 2.45 2.72 0.94
N LYS A 102 2.92 1.65 1.54
CA LYS A 102 2.54 1.26 2.89
C LYS A 102 3.62 1.66 3.89
N THR A 103 3.21 2.17 5.05
CA THR A 103 4.14 2.39 6.16
C THR A 103 4.42 1.04 6.82
N MET A 104 5.70 0.70 6.92
CA MET A 104 6.22 -0.50 7.59
C MET A 104 7.53 -0.13 8.28
N SER A 105 7.93 -0.86 9.30
CA SER A 105 9.20 -0.64 10.00
C SER A 105 10.21 -1.74 9.66
N GLY A 106 11.50 -1.47 9.90
CA GLY A 106 12.56 -2.47 9.74
C GLY A 106 12.88 -2.78 8.28
N LEU A 107 12.69 -1.82 7.38
CA LEU A 107 13.02 -1.95 5.98
C LEU A 107 14.43 -1.41 5.69
N ASP A 108 15.11 -2.05 4.74
CA ASP A 108 16.36 -1.56 4.17
C ASP A 108 16.07 -0.80 2.87
N ALA A 109 16.30 0.50 2.87
CA ALA A 109 15.93 1.40 1.77
C ALA A 109 16.62 1.00 0.45
N GLY A 110 15.85 0.88 -0.61
CA GLY A 110 16.32 0.48 -1.94
C GLY A 110 16.30 -1.02 -2.19
N ASP A 111 16.02 -1.83 -1.18
CA ASP A 111 16.05 -3.28 -1.34
C ASP A 111 14.70 -3.87 -1.77
N LEU A 112 14.79 -4.98 -2.48
CA LEU A 112 13.66 -5.78 -2.92
C LEU A 112 13.25 -6.77 -1.85
N TYR A 113 11.95 -6.98 -1.71
CA TYR A 113 11.40 -7.92 -0.74
C TYR A 113 10.57 -9.01 -1.41
N PHE A 114 10.67 -10.19 -0.83
CA PHE A 114 10.03 -11.41 -1.28
C PHE A 114 9.13 -11.98 -0.19
N LEU A 115 8.14 -12.77 -0.57
CA LEU A 115 7.31 -13.50 0.37
C LEU A 115 8.16 -14.54 1.12
N SER A 116 8.03 -14.59 2.45
CA SER A 116 8.78 -15.52 3.28
C SER A 116 8.28 -16.97 3.10
N PRO A 117 9.20 -17.95 2.96
CA PRO A 117 8.85 -19.36 2.97
C PRO A 117 8.75 -19.95 4.39
N SER A 118 9.31 -19.27 5.39
CA SER A 118 9.41 -19.79 6.76
C SER A 118 8.34 -19.23 7.71
N THR A 119 7.86 -18.02 7.45
CA THR A 119 6.91 -17.33 8.31
C THR A 119 5.76 -16.80 7.46
N ALA A 120 4.56 -17.34 7.66
CA ALA A 120 3.37 -16.87 6.93
C ALA A 120 3.10 -15.40 7.22
N GLY A 121 2.74 -14.65 6.18
CA GLY A 121 2.50 -13.20 6.22
C GLY A 121 3.75 -12.34 6.17
N ALA A 122 4.92 -12.87 6.49
CA ALA A 122 6.17 -12.11 6.54
C ALA A 122 6.79 -11.91 5.14
N ILE A 123 7.61 -10.86 5.04
CA ILE A 123 8.46 -10.59 3.87
C ILE A 123 9.94 -10.76 4.25
N THR A 124 10.77 -11.03 3.27
CA THR A 124 12.21 -11.27 3.45
C THR A 124 13.03 -10.63 2.34
N LEU A 125 14.26 -10.22 2.65
CA LEU A 125 15.25 -9.74 1.66
C LEU A 125 15.81 -10.88 0.82
N THR A 126 15.93 -12.06 1.41
CA THR A 126 16.50 -13.23 0.72
C THR A 126 15.38 -13.98 -0.01
N PRO A 127 15.44 -14.10 -1.34
CA PRO A 127 14.44 -14.87 -2.07
C PRO A 127 14.50 -16.35 -1.65
N PRO A 128 13.34 -17.05 -1.61
CA PRO A 128 13.32 -18.50 -1.43
C PRO A 128 14.20 -19.21 -2.45
N SER A 129 14.90 -20.26 -2.04
CA SER A 129 15.87 -20.97 -2.90
C SER A 129 15.73 -22.50 -2.87
N SER A 130 14.83 -23.04 -2.05
CA SER A 130 14.65 -24.49 -1.96
C SER A 130 13.63 -25.01 -2.97
N ALA A 131 13.88 -26.21 -3.48
CA ALA A 131 12.94 -26.89 -4.36
C ALA A 131 11.55 -27.01 -3.70
N GLY A 132 10.50 -26.78 -4.47
CA GLY A 132 9.12 -26.82 -4.00
C GLY A 132 8.61 -25.50 -3.39
N GLN A 133 9.48 -24.53 -3.13
CA GLN A 133 9.08 -23.19 -2.70
C GLN A 133 8.68 -22.31 -3.91
N ALA A 134 8.08 -21.16 -3.63
CA ALA A 134 7.81 -20.13 -4.63
C ALA A 134 8.66 -18.90 -4.39
N VAL A 135 9.15 -18.28 -5.45
CA VAL A 135 9.67 -16.91 -5.42
C VAL A 135 8.55 -15.98 -5.79
N VAL A 136 8.16 -15.12 -4.86
CA VAL A 136 7.14 -14.08 -5.05
C VAL A 136 7.74 -12.75 -4.64
N ARG A 137 8.05 -11.89 -5.58
CA ARG A 137 8.42 -10.51 -5.29
C ARG A 137 7.17 -9.75 -4.88
N VAL A 138 7.22 -9.05 -3.75
CA VAL A 138 6.06 -8.33 -3.20
C VAL A 138 6.24 -6.82 -3.21
N GLY A 139 7.45 -6.33 -3.40
CA GLY A 139 7.71 -4.90 -3.51
C GLY A 139 9.15 -4.52 -3.22
N GLU A 140 9.35 -3.24 -2.96
CA GLU A 140 10.64 -2.66 -2.63
C GLU A 140 10.50 -1.60 -1.52
N ALA A 141 11.52 -1.42 -0.72
CA ALA A 141 11.56 -0.36 0.28
C ALA A 141 12.01 0.95 -0.37
N SER A 142 11.12 1.92 -0.47
CA SER A 142 11.48 3.28 -0.91
C SER A 142 12.29 4.03 0.14
N THR A 143 12.02 3.76 1.41
CA THR A 143 12.76 4.26 2.58
C THR A 143 12.72 3.21 3.67
N ALA A 144 13.43 3.43 4.78
CA ALA A 144 13.37 2.53 5.95
C ALA A 144 11.98 2.35 6.57
N THR A 145 11.00 3.18 6.17
CA THR A 145 9.63 3.16 6.70
C THR A 145 8.54 3.17 5.63
N LYS A 146 8.90 3.17 4.35
CA LYS A 146 7.95 3.19 3.23
C LYS A 146 8.21 2.05 2.26
N PHE A 147 7.23 1.19 2.15
CA PHE A 147 7.23 0.03 1.27
C PHE A 147 6.34 0.27 0.05
N ALA A 148 6.93 0.21 -1.14
CA ALA A 148 6.21 0.29 -2.40
C ALA A 148 5.73 -1.11 -2.80
N ILE A 149 4.43 -1.32 -2.76
CA ILE A 149 3.80 -2.61 -3.07
C ILE A 149 3.87 -2.84 -4.59
N ARG A 150 4.52 -3.94 -4.98
CA ARG A 150 4.63 -4.42 -6.37
C ARG A 150 4.62 -5.93 -6.38
N ILE A 151 3.43 -6.50 -6.40
CA ILE A 151 3.25 -7.95 -6.31
C ILE A 151 3.42 -8.56 -7.70
N GLU A 152 4.31 -9.54 -7.81
CA GLU A 152 4.55 -10.33 -9.00
C GLU A 152 3.98 -11.74 -8.84
N PRO A 153 3.61 -12.42 -9.95
CA PRO A 153 3.15 -13.80 -9.89
C PRO A 153 4.20 -14.74 -9.29
N PRO A 154 3.77 -15.79 -8.56
CA PRO A 154 4.70 -16.76 -7.97
C PRO A 154 5.42 -17.57 -9.05
N ILE A 155 6.73 -17.80 -8.84
CA ILE A 155 7.56 -18.68 -9.67
C ILE A 155 7.95 -19.88 -8.81
N LYS A 156 7.51 -21.08 -9.20
CA LYS A 156 7.86 -22.32 -8.49
C LYS A 156 9.30 -22.71 -8.75
N LEU A 157 10.01 -23.07 -7.69
CA LEU A 157 11.35 -23.63 -7.76
C LEU A 157 11.25 -25.16 -7.93
N SER A 158 12.03 -25.66 -8.87
CA SER A 158 12.14 -27.10 -9.18
C SER A 158 13.30 -27.74 -8.43
#